data_52976bb0f0107a58a38f8a5dc4c2956a
#
_entry.id   52976bb0f0107a58a38f8a5dc4c2956a
#
_cell.length_a   1.000
_cell.length_b   1.000
_cell.length_c   1.000
_cell.angle_alpha   90.00
_cell.angle_beta   90.00
_cell.angle_gamma   90.00
#
_symmetry.space_group_name_H-M   'P 1'
#
loop_
_entity.id
_entity.type
_entity.pdbx_description
1 polymer ?
#
loop_
_entity_poly.entity_id
_entity_poly.type
_entity_poly.pdbx_seq_one_letter_code
_entity_poly.pdbx_strand_id
1 'polypeptide(L)'
;MRLSLRFVVPLLLALGAFAYMAVPLADALMLRWFVRDLDIRSNLIAATVQEPLSNLILTESTPRIAGFFNRMLQDERLYAIGLCLDERRAPIATGQFPPEIRCDALETYADAGQRTLRSTRGLLHLAIRAVDSEVTPDARLVLVHDMNFVERRSEETRQYLFYFFVALGGCIAL
;
A
#
# COMPACT_ATOMS: atom_id res chain seq x y z
N MET A 1 9.94 26.69 -44.90
CA MET A 1 9.72 25.36 -44.27
C MET A 1 10.97 24.71 -43.61
N ARG A 2 12.20 24.95 -44.06
CA ARG A 2 13.41 24.32 -43.48
C ARG A 2 13.86 24.91 -42.12
N LEU A 3 13.47 26.16 -41.80
CA LEU A 3 13.87 26.81 -40.55
C LEU A 3 13.08 26.34 -39.33
N SER A 4 11.80 25.98 -39.54
CA SER A 4 10.94 25.45 -38.47
C SER A 4 11.35 24.06 -37.96
N LEU A 5 11.82 23.19 -38.85
CA LEU A 5 12.25 21.84 -38.49
C LEU A 5 13.47 21.82 -37.56
N ARG A 6 14.40 22.78 -37.73
CA ARG A 6 15.60 22.92 -36.87
C ARG A 6 15.26 23.28 -35.42
N PHE A 7 14.14 23.94 -35.16
CA PHE A 7 13.69 24.29 -33.82
C PHE A 7 12.69 23.28 -33.25
N VAL A 8 11.85 22.71 -34.10
CA VAL A 8 10.82 21.74 -33.68
C VAL A 8 11.45 20.43 -33.20
N VAL A 9 12.49 19.92 -33.92
CA VAL A 9 13.14 18.66 -33.54
C VAL A 9 13.79 18.73 -32.14
N PRO A 10 14.65 19.71 -31.80
CA PRO A 10 15.23 19.80 -30.47
C PRO A 10 14.17 20.07 -29.38
N LEU A 11 13.11 20.80 -29.69
CA LEU A 11 12.02 21.03 -28.76
C LEU A 11 11.26 19.74 -28.44
N LEU A 12 10.93 18.92 -29.43
CA LEU A 12 10.29 17.62 -29.24
C LEU A 12 11.19 16.64 -28.47
N LEU A 13 12.50 16.65 -28.73
CA LEU A 13 13.47 15.85 -27.99
C LEU A 13 13.56 16.30 -26.52
N ALA A 14 13.58 17.59 -26.26
CA ALA A 14 13.59 18.13 -24.89
C ALA A 14 12.29 17.78 -24.15
N LEU A 15 11.15 17.88 -24.83
CA LEU A 15 9.83 17.54 -24.26
C LEU A 15 9.75 16.03 -23.95
N GLY A 16 10.24 15.19 -24.84
CA GLY A 16 10.32 13.74 -24.67
C GLY A 16 11.23 13.35 -23.50
N ALA A 17 12.41 13.97 -23.40
CA ALA A 17 13.34 13.76 -22.29
C ALA A 17 12.73 14.19 -20.95
N PHE A 18 12.03 15.33 -20.92
CA PHE A 18 11.33 15.81 -19.74
C PHE A 18 10.21 14.86 -19.32
N ALA A 19 9.40 14.38 -20.27
CA ALA A 19 8.35 13.41 -20.02
C ALA A 19 8.91 12.10 -19.45
N TYR A 20 10.00 11.61 -20.02
CA TYR A 20 10.68 10.40 -19.55
C TYR A 20 11.18 10.50 -18.11
N MET A 21 11.65 11.68 -17.68
CA MET A 21 12.06 11.93 -16.30
C MET A 21 10.89 12.19 -15.34
N ALA A 22 9.87 12.90 -15.81
CA ALA A 22 8.74 13.33 -14.97
C ALA A 22 7.84 12.17 -14.56
N VAL A 23 7.61 11.19 -15.45
CA VAL A 23 6.72 10.05 -15.19
C VAL A 23 7.18 9.22 -14.00
N PRO A 24 8.42 8.69 -13.93
CA PRO A 24 8.85 7.87 -12.80
C PRO A 24 8.94 8.67 -11.49
N LEU A 25 9.21 9.98 -11.57
CA LEU A 25 9.21 10.84 -10.41
C LEU A 25 7.79 11.01 -9.84
N ALA A 26 6.81 11.23 -10.70
CA ALA A 26 5.40 11.35 -10.30
C ALA A 26 4.90 10.04 -9.66
N ASP A 27 5.22 8.89 -10.27
CA ASP A 27 4.87 7.57 -9.73
C ASP A 27 5.49 7.33 -8.34
N ALA A 28 6.77 7.66 -8.17
CA ALA A 28 7.47 7.52 -6.90
C ALA A 28 6.89 8.42 -5.80
N LEU A 29 6.52 9.66 -6.13
CA LEU A 29 5.90 10.60 -5.21
C LEU A 29 4.49 10.14 -4.82
N MET A 30 3.69 9.69 -5.79
CA MET A 30 2.35 9.19 -5.56
C MET A 30 2.36 7.96 -4.65
N LEU A 31 3.27 7.01 -4.89
CA LEU A 31 3.42 5.82 -4.07
C LEU A 31 3.81 6.19 -2.62
N ARG A 32 4.77 7.10 -2.43
CA ARG A 32 5.17 7.56 -1.10
C ARG A 32 4.02 8.23 -0.34
N TRP A 33 3.26 9.06 -1.04
CA TRP A 33 2.09 9.74 -0.46
C TRP A 33 1.04 8.74 -0.02
N PHE A 34 0.76 7.76 -0.87
CA PHE A 34 -0.25 6.73 -0.60
C PHE A 34 0.14 5.83 0.57
N VAL A 35 1.39 5.35 0.61
CA VAL A 35 1.92 4.56 1.73
C VAL A 35 1.80 5.34 3.05
N ARG A 36 2.12 6.63 3.03
CA ARG A 36 1.98 7.48 4.22
C ARG A 36 0.52 7.64 4.67
N ASP A 37 -0.41 7.81 3.73
CA ASP A 37 -1.86 7.88 4.05
C ASP A 37 -2.33 6.57 4.69
N LEU A 38 -1.94 5.41 4.12
CA LEU A 38 -2.25 4.11 4.69
C LEU A 38 -1.67 3.91 6.10
N ASP A 39 -0.45 4.38 6.34
CA ASP A 39 0.17 4.33 7.67
C ASP A 39 -0.62 5.14 8.71
N ILE A 40 -1.03 6.36 8.35
CA ILE A 40 -1.85 7.21 9.24
C ILE A 40 -3.19 6.51 9.56
N ARG A 41 -3.86 5.98 8.56
CA ARG A 41 -5.13 5.24 8.73
C ARG A 41 -4.94 3.99 9.58
N SER A 42 -3.87 3.24 9.33
CA SER A 42 -3.54 2.04 10.12
C SER A 42 -3.28 2.37 11.59
N ASN A 43 -2.65 3.52 11.88
CA ASN A 43 -2.46 4.00 13.24
C ASN A 43 -3.80 4.34 13.91
N LEU A 44 -4.71 5.02 13.19
CA LEU A 44 -6.04 5.34 13.70
C LEU A 44 -6.86 4.09 13.98
N ILE A 45 -6.84 3.13 13.05
CA ILE A 45 -7.51 1.84 13.22
C ILE A 45 -6.96 1.13 14.46
N ALA A 46 -5.63 0.98 14.56
CA ALA A 46 -4.98 0.31 15.68
C ALA A 46 -5.35 0.97 17.02
N ALA A 47 -5.30 2.30 17.11
CA ALA A 47 -5.66 3.04 18.31
C ALA A 47 -7.14 2.84 18.70
N THR A 48 -8.03 2.81 17.71
CA THR A 48 -9.49 2.61 17.97
C THR A 48 -9.81 1.19 18.44
N VAL A 49 -9.07 0.19 17.94
CA VAL A 49 -9.35 -1.22 18.26
C VAL A 49 -8.55 -1.74 19.43
N GLN A 50 -7.60 -0.99 19.95
CA GLN A 50 -6.68 -1.42 21.00
C GLN A 50 -7.42 -1.93 22.24
N GLU A 51 -8.32 -1.14 22.80
CA GLU A 51 -9.07 -1.52 24.01
C GLU A 51 -9.99 -2.74 23.80
N PRO A 52 -10.88 -2.77 22.77
CA PRO A 52 -11.69 -3.96 22.52
C PRO A 52 -10.85 -5.19 22.18
N LEU A 53 -9.72 -5.04 21.48
CA LEU A 53 -8.85 -6.15 21.13
C LEU A 53 -8.11 -6.70 22.36
N SER A 54 -7.59 -5.84 23.23
CA SER A 54 -6.97 -6.24 24.51
C SER A 54 -7.95 -7.07 25.37
N ASN A 55 -9.20 -6.62 25.51
CA ASN A 55 -10.24 -7.35 26.23
C ASN A 55 -10.57 -8.72 25.58
N LEU A 56 -10.54 -8.82 24.25
CA LEU A 56 -10.76 -10.09 23.56
C LEU A 56 -9.57 -11.05 23.70
N ILE A 57 -8.35 -10.53 23.77
CA ILE A 57 -7.13 -11.32 24.04
C ILE A 57 -7.19 -11.91 25.45
N LEU A 58 -7.60 -11.12 26.46
CA LEU A 58 -7.77 -11.57 27.83
C LEU A 58 -8.75 -12.74 27.96
N THR A 59 -9.79 -12.78 27.13
CA THR A 59 -10.79 -13.86 27.12
C THR A 59 -10.38 -15.07 26.29
N GLU A 60 -9.19 -15.08 25.67
CA GLU A 60 -8.63 -16.15 24.83
C GLU A 60 -9.59 -16.68 23.74
N SER A 61 -10.53 -15.87 23.30
CA SER A 61 -11.60 -16.31 22.40
C SER A 61 -11.25 -16.05 20.94
N THR A 62 -10.48 -16.95 20.33
CA THR A 62 -10.12 -16.92 18.90
C THR A 62 -11.31 -16.68 17.96
N PRO A 63 -12.49 -17.34 18.12
CA PRO A 63 -13.63 -17.09 17.24
C PRO A 63 -14.20 -15.68 17.35
N ARG A 64 -14.15 -15.08 18.54
CA ARG A 64 -14.63 -13.71 18.75
C ARG A 64 -13.69 -12.68 18.11
N ILE A 65 -12.37 -12.91 18.19
CA ILE A 65 -11.36 -12.08 17.52
C ILE A 65 -11.56 -12.15 16.01
N ALA A 66 -11.68 -13.34 15.43
CA ALA A 66 -11.95 -13.50 14.00
C ALA A 66 -13.27 -12.82 13.57
N GLY A 67 -14.34 -12.96 14.35
CA GLY A 67 -15.60 -12.28 14.10
C GLY A 67 -15.50 -10.75 14.20
N PHE A 68 -14.70 -10.24 15.12
CA PHE A 68 -14.38 -8.81 15.23
C PHE A 68 -13.67 -8.30 13.99
N PHE A 69 -12.62 -9.00 13.52
CA PHE A 69 -11.88 -8.65 12.32
C PHE A 69 -12.74 -8.68 11.04
N ASN A 70 -13.62 -9.67 10.92
CA ASN A 70 -14.53 -9.74 9.78
C ASN A 70 -15.51 -8.55 9.71
N ARG A 71 -15.88 -7.97 10.84
CA ARG A 71 -16.69 -6.74 10.86
C ARG A 71 -15.88 -5.51 10.45
N MET A 72 -14.59 -5.48 10.79
CA MET A 72 -13.69 -4.37 10.40
C MET A 72 -13.35 -4.38 8.90
N LEU A 73 -13.37 -5.55 8.26
CA LEU A 73 -13.11 -5.70 6.82
C LEU A 73 -14.18 -5.09 5.91
N GLN A 74 -15.25 -4.51 6.44
CA GLN A 74 -16.26 -3.81 5.64
C GLN A 74 -15.72 -2.51 5.02
N ASP A 75 -14.52 -2.04 5.43
CA ASP A 75 -13.81 -0.96 4.76
C ASP A 75 -13.19 -1.49 3.44
N GLU A 76 -13.57 -0.90 2.31
CA GLU A 76 -13.17 -1.32 0.95
C GLU A 76 -11.66 -1.34 0.70
N ARG A 77 -10.88 -0.65 1.54
CA ARG A 77 -9.41 -0.54 1.38
C ARG A 77 -8.63 -1.53 2.23
N LEU A 78 -9.28 -2.16 3.19
CA LEU A 78 -8.66 -3.13 4.07
C LEU A 78 -8.84 -4.53 3.47
N TYR A 79 -7.74 -5.13 3.04
CA TYR A 79 -7.75 -6.44 2.38
C TYR A 79 -7.86 -7.59 3.38
N ALA A 80 -7.06 -7.54 4.44
CA ALA A 80 -7.03 -8.56 5.47
C ALA A 80 -6.52 -8.01 6.80
N ILE A 81 -6.90 -8.66 7.90
CA ILE A 81 -6.42 -8.37 9.25
C ILE A 81 -5.94 -9.66 9.87
N GLY A 82 -4.80 -9.59 10.56
CA GLY A 82 -4.25 -10.68 11.36
C GLY A 82 -3.72 -10.19 12.69
N LEU A 83 -3.80 -11.04 13.71
CA LEU A 83 -3.22 -10.83 15.02
C LEU A 83 -2.21 -11.92 15.31
N CYS A 84 -0.98 -11.54 15.52
CA CYS A 84 0.08 -12.40 16.04
C CYS A 84 0.19 -12.19 17.55
N LEU A 85 -0.11 -13.22 18.31
CA LEU A 85 0.05 -13.22 19.77
C LEU A 85 1.45 -13.67 20.20
N ASP A 86 2.08 -14.53 19.36
CA ASP A 86 3.39 -15.10 19.59
C ASP A 86 4.01 -15.40 18.21
N GLU A 87 5.32 -15.24 18.09
CA GLU A 87 6.07 -15.52 16.85
C GLU A 87 5.92 -16.97 16.36
N ARG A 88 5.71 -17.93 17.29
CA ARG A 88 5.63 -19.35 16.97
C ARG A 88 4.25 -19.83 16.59
N ARG A 89 3.22 -19.00 16.77
CA ARG A 89 1.83 -19.36 16.48
C ARG A 89 1.40 -18.80 15.13
N ALA A 90 0.46 -19.52 14.51
CA ALA A 90 -0.21 -19.00 13.33
C ALA A 90 -1.03 -17.76 13.69
N PRO A 91 -1.12 -16.76 12.80
CA PRO A 91 -1.91 -15.56 13.06
C PRO A 91 -3.40 -15.90 13.18
N ILE A 92 -4.09 -15.27 14.13
CA ILE A 92 -5.55 -15.23 14.15
C ILE A 92 -5.97 -14.23 13.09
N ALA A 93 -6.46 -14.70 11.95
CA ALA A 93 -6.60 -13.86 10.77
C ALA A 93 -7.94 -14.06 10.07
N THR A 94 -8.29 -13.09 9.22
CA THR A 94 -9.42 -13.19 8.30
C THR A 94 -9.12 -14.17 7.17
N GLY A 95 -10.16 -14.73 6.52
CA GLY A 95 -10.00 -15.78 5.53
C GLY A 95 -9.20 -15.38 4.26
N GLN A 96 -8.96 -14.08 4.04
CA GLN A 96 -8.16 -13.58 2.90
C GLN A 96 -6.73 -13.21 3.31
N PHE A 97 -6.31 -13.50 4.54
CA PHE A 97 -4.97 -13.16 5.01
C PHE A 97 -3.91 -13.90 4.19
N PRO A 98 -2.90 -13.19 3.64
CA PRO A 98 -1.87 -13.80 2.80
C PRO A 98 -1.05 -14.85 3.60
N PRO A 99 -0.90 -16.07 3.10
CA PRO A 99 -0.15 -17.13 3.79
C PRO A 99 1.36 -16.86 3.85
N GLU A 100 1.85 -15.93 3.04
CA GLU A 100 3.25 -15.49 3.03
C GLU A 100 3.61 -14.69 4.29
N ILE A 101 2.60 -14.09 4.95
CA ILE A 101 2.79 -13.28 6.16
C ILE A 101 2.76 -14.21 7.38
N ARG A 102 3.92 -14.43 7.96
CA ARG A 102 4.10 -15.27 9.16
C ARG A 102 4.48 -14.40 10.35
N CYS A 103 4.08 -14.82 11.53
CA CYS A 103 4.35 -14.06 12.76
C CYS A 103 5.84 -13.98 13.10
N ASP A 104 6.61 -15.03 12.81
CA ASP A 104 8.06 -15.08 13.01
C ASP A 104 8.87 -14.16 12.08
N ALA A 105 8.28 -13.73 10.97
CA ALA A 105 8.94 -12.85 10.00
C ALA A 105 8.55 -11.37 10.13
N LEU A 106 7.67 -11.01 11.06
CA LEU A 106 7.15 -9.64 11.16
C LEU A 106 8.23 -8.60 11.46
N GLU A 107 9.23 -8.92 12.28
CA GLU A 107 10.34 -8.02 12.57
C GLU A 107 11.17 -7.73 11.31
N THR A 108 11.39 -8.74 10.47
CA THR A 108 12.10 -8.57 9.21
C THR A 108 11.40 -7.56 8.28
N TYR A 109 10.06 -7.58 8.25
CA TYR A 109 9.28 -6.60 7.47
C TYR A 109 9.31 -5.20 8.10
N ALA A 110 9.35 -5.11 9.42
CA ALA A 110 9.42 -3.83 10.14
C ALA A 110 10.79 -3.16 9.95
N ASP A 111 11.89 -3.91 10.12
CA ASP A 111 13.27 -3.41 10.07
C ASP A 111 13.73 -3.08 8.64
N ALA A 112 13.30 -3.86 7.65
CA ALA A 112 13.65 -3.62 6.26
C ALA A 112 13.00 -2.36 5.66
N GLY A 113 12.10 -1.68 6.39
CA GLY A 113 11.29 -0.58 5.85
C GLY A 113 10.41 -1.02 4.68
N GLN A 114 10.36 -2.32 4.39
CA GLN A 114 9.55 -2.92 3.35
C GLN A 114 8.11 -3.11 3.85
N ARG A 115 7.36 -2.02 3.77
CA ARG A 115 5.93 -2.04 4.11
C ARG A 115 5.07 -2.53 2.95
N THR A 116 5.68 -2.96 1.86
CA THR A 116 4.98 -3.46 0.66
C THR A 116 5.43 -4.86 0.35
N LEU A 117 4.47 -5.76 0.17
CA LEU A 117 4.66 -7.15 -0.22
C LEU A 117 4.03 -7.37 -1.60
N ARG A 118 4.78 -7.99 -2.51
CA ARG A 118 4.22 -8.44 -3.79
C ARG A 118 3.70 -9.87 -3.60
N SER A 119 2.38 -10.01 -3.56
CA SER A 119 1.68 -11.29 -3.50
C SER A 119 1.23 -11.73 -4.91
N THR A 120 0.75 -12.97 -5.04
CA THR A 120 0.13 -13.49 -6.27
C THR A 120 -1.08 -12.68 -6.75
N ARG A 121 -1.68 -11.88 -5.85
CA ARG A 121 -2.86 -11.04 -6.13
C ARG A 121 -2.50 -9.56 -6.39
N GLY A 122 -1.21 -9.19 -6.38
CA GLY A 122 -0.74 -7.84 -6.61
C GLY A 122 0.08 -7.26 -5.47
N LEU A 123 0.21 -5.95 -5.46
CA LEU A 123 0.96 -5.21 -4.44
C LEU A 123 0.10 -5.00 -3.20
N LEU A 124 0.60 -5.43 -2.05
CA LEU A 124 -0.05 -5.28 -0.73
C LEU A 124 0.81 -4.38 0.16
N HIS A 125 0.15 -3.53 0.95
CA HIS A 125 0.82 -2.76 2.01
C HIS A 125 0.56 -3.40 3.36
N LEU A 126 1.64 -3.61 4.13
CA LEU A 126 1.59 -4.15 5.48
C LEU A 126 1.82 -3.04 6.49
N ALA A 127 0.87 -2.88 7.40
CA ALA A 127 1.03 -2.04 8.57
C ALA A 127 1.03 -2.92 9.82
N ILE A 128 2.18 -3.00 10.49
CA ILE A 128 2.38 -3.79 11.71
C ILE A 128 2.30 -2.83 12.89
N ARG A 129 1.44 -3.13 13.86
CA ARG A 129 1.23 -2.30 15.06
C ARG A 129 1.29 -3.15 16.31
N ALA A 130 2.01 -2.67 17.31
CA ALA A 130 1.99 -3.30 18.62
C ALA A 130 0.58 -3.15 19.24
N VAL A 131 0.13 -4.18 19.90
CA VAL A 131 -1.10 -4.16 20.72
C VAL A 131 -0.66 -4.17 22.17
N ASP A 132 -0.99 -3.10 22.88
CA ASP A 132 -0.71 -3.01 24.30
C ASP A 132 -1.65 -3.95 25.06
N SER A 133 -1.12 -5.06 25.53
CA SER A 133 -1.84 -6.07 26.31
C SER A 133 -1.00 -6.54 27.46
N GLU A 134 -1.57 -6.49 28.68
CA GLU A 134 -0.89 -6.96 29.89
C GLU A 134 -0.52 -8.45 29.85
N VAL A 135 -1.25 -9.24 29.05
CA VAL A 135 -1.06 -10.71 28.97
C VAL A 135 -0.08 -11.10 27.86
N THR A 136 -0.06 -10.34 26.78
CA THR A 136 0.78 -10.63 25.60
C THR A 136 1.47 -9.35 25.13
N PRO A 137 2.61 -8.97 25.71
CA PRO A 137 3.31 -7.73 25.36
C PRO A 137 3.85 -7.73 23.92
N ASP A 138 4.05 -8.93 23.36
CA ASP A 138 4.56 -9.11 22.00
C ASP A 138 3.45 -9.21 20.93
N ALA A 139 2.19 -8.96 21.32
CA ALA A 139 1.08 -9.00 20.39
C ALA A 139 1.25 -7.95 19.26
N ARG A 140 1.09 -8.39 18.02
CA ARG A 140 1.20 -7.54 16.82
C ARG A 140 -0.07 -7.65 15.98
N LEU A 141 -0.69 -6.51 15.75
CA LEU A 141 -1.79 -6.37 14.79
C LEU A 141 -1.19 -6.09 13.41
N VAL A 142 -1.57 -6.92 12.44
CA VAL A 142 -1.14 -6.81 11.05
C VAL A 142 -2.34 -6.39 10.20
N LEU A 143 -2.27 -5.18 9.64
CA LEU A 143 -3.27 -4.64 8.73
C LEU A 143 -2.72 -4.74 7.32
N VAL A 144 -3.43 -5.41 6.43
CA VAL A 144 -3.04 -5.59 5.03
C VAL A 144 -3.98 -4.77 4.16
N HIS A 145 -3.41 -3.86 3.37
CA HIS A 145 -4.16 -3.01 2.46
C HIS A 145 -3.87 -3.38 1.00
N ASP A 146 -4.90 -3.35 0.17
CA ASP A 146 -4.79 -3.55 -1.28
C ASP A 146 -4.22 -2.28 -1.93
N MET A 147 -3.12 -2.44 -2.67
CA MET A 147 -2.47 -1.37 -3.43
C MET A 147 -2.70 -1.48 -4.94
N ASN A 148 -3.48 -2.44 -5.42
CA ASN A 148 -3.74 -2.63 -6.85
C ASN A 148 -4.44 -1.41 -7.49
N PHE A 149 -5.16 -0.63 -6.69
CA PHE A 149 -5.74 0.63 -7.13
C PHE A 149 -4.66 1.66 -7.53
N VAL A 150 -3.56 1.71 -6.79
CA VAL A 150 -2.44 2.62 -7.09
C VAL A 150 -1.78 2.23 -8.41
N GLU A 151 -1.56 0.95 -8.62
CA GLU A 151 -0.92 0.42 -9.82
C GLU A 151 -1.79 0.71 -11.07
N ARG A 152 -3.10 0.49 -11.00
CA ARG A 152 -4.05 0.82 -12.09
C ARG A 152 -4.10 2.34 -12.39
N ARG A 153 -4.12 3.17 -11.36
CA ARG A 153 -4.20 4.62 -11.54
C ARG A 153 -2.91 5.21 -12.08
N SER A 154 -1.75 4.63 -11.77
CA SER A 154 -0.46 5.00 -12.36
C SER A 154 -0.47 4.73 -13.87
N GLU A 155 -0.97 3.57 -14.32
CA GLU A 155 -1.11 3.22 -15.72
C GLU A 155 -1.99 4.21 -16.49
N GLU A 156 -3.17 4.55 -15.94
CA GLU A 156 -4.07 5.55 -16.53
C GLU A 156 -3.39 6.93 -16.63
N THR A 157 -2.74 7.39 -15.57
CA THR A 157 -2.04 8.67 -15.56
C THR A 157 -0.93 8.72 -16.63
N ARG A 158 -0.22 7.61 -16.80
CA ARG A 158 0.83 7.45 -17.81
C ARG A 158 0.26 7.56 -19.24
N GLN A 159 -0.89 6.95 -19.50
CA GLN A 159 -1.60 7.09 -20.78
C GLN A 159 -2.03 8.54 -21.05
N TYR A 160 -2.64 9.22 -20.07
CA TYR A 160 -3.05 10.61 -20.23
C TYR A 160 -1.86 11.54 -20.48
N LEU A 161 -0.75 11.37 -19.76
CA LEU A 161 0.48 12.11 -19.99
C LEU A 161 1.03 11.88 -21.40
N PHE A 162 1.04 10.64 -21.87
CA PHE A 162 1.47 10.31 -23.22
C PHE A 162 0.61 11.02 -24.27
N TYR A 163 -0.71 10.93 -24.19
CA TYR A 163 -1.62 11.61 -25.11
C TYR A 163 -1.49 13.13 -25.06
N PHE A 164 -1.30 13.69 -23.88
CA PHE A 164 -1.07 15.12 -23.71
C PHE A 164 0.21 15.57 -24.44
N PHE A 165 1.31 14.86 -24.27
CA PHE A 165 2.56 15.20 -24.95
C PHE A 165 2.49 14.99 -26.47
N VAL A 166 1.78 13.96 -26.94
CA VAL A 166 1.55 13.75 -28.38
C VAL A 166 0.70 14.89 -28.96
N ALA A 167 -0.36 15.29 -28.28
CA ALA A 167 -1.20 16.40 -28.72
C ALA A 167 -0.43 17.74 -28.73
N LEU A 168 0.34 18.01 -27.68
CA LEU A 168 1.17 19.21 -27.58
C LEU A 168 2.23 19.24 -28.70
N GLY A 169 2.90 18.12 -28.95
CA GLY A 169 3.87 17.99 -30.05
C GLY A 169 3.22 18.18 -31.41
N GLY A 170 2.01 17.65 -31.62
CA GLY A 170 1.22 17.86 -32.85
C GLY A 170 0.83 19.31 -33.07
N CYS A 171 0.40 20.02 -32.03
CA CYS A 171 0.09 21.45 -32.10
C CYS A 171 1.31 22.34 -32.44
N ILE A 172 2.50 21.94 -31.96
CA ILE A 172 3.74 22.69 -32.24
C ILE A 172 4.26 22.41 -33.67
N ALA A 173 3.96 21.22 -34.21
CA ALA A 173 4.39 20.81 -35.55
C ALA A 173 3.55 21.40 -36.70
N LEU A 174 2.33 21.88 -36.42
CA LEU A 174 1.43 22.58 -37.36
C LEU A 174 1.79 24.04 -37.53
#